data_a07698d4d93f8e65ee7428855b2f11ef
#
_entry.id   a07698d4d93f8e65ee7428855b2f11ef
#
_cell.length_a   1.000
_cell.length_b   1.000
_cell.length_c   1.000
_cell.angle_alpha   90.00
_cell.angle_beta   90.00
_cell.angle_gamma   90.00
#
_symmetry.space_group_name_H-M   'P 1'
#
loop_
_entity.id
_entity.type
_entity.pdbx_description
1 polymer ?
#
loop_
_entity_poly.entity_id
_entity_poly.type
_entity_poly.pdbx_seq_one_letter_code
_entity_poly.pdbx_strand_id
1 'polypeptide(L)'
;MNGFTLWFTGLSGAGKSTIAEIVGGRLEEAGRTVEYLDGDVVRTHLSKGLGFSKEDRDTNIERIGWVASRLTRHGAAALVSAISPYEETRRKARGMVEEFGTFVEVYVEASVETCAERDVKGLYEKAFSGEIKEFTGVSDPYEAPTSPQLVVNTEDETPEESAQSVVDKLEELGLLYGEVRV
;
A
#
# COMPACT_ATOMS: atom_id res chain seq x y z
N MET A 1 1.54 18.42 -14.40
CA MET A 1 1.62 16.97 -14.15
C MET A 1 0.74 16.65 -12.94
N ASN A 2 -0.28 15.84 -13.09
CA ASN A 2 -1.15 15.48 -11.98
C ASN A 2 -0.49 14.34 -11.19
N GLY A 3 -0.11 14.59 -9.94
CA GLY A 3 0.34 13.55 -9.03
C GLY A 3 -0.80 12.65 -8.59
N PHE A 4 -0.46 11.46 -8.11
CA PHE A 4 -1.41 10.52 -7.55
C PHE A 4 -0.76 9.68 -6.46
N THR A 5 -1.59 9.06 -5.66
CA THR A 5 -1.17 8.06 -4.69
C THR A 5 -1.74 6.71 -5.08
N LEU A 6 -0.88 5.71 -5.21
CA LEU A 6 -1.23 4.31 -5.38
C LEU A 6 -1.06 3.61 -4.04
N TRP A 7 -2.16 3.22 -3.43
CA TRP A 7 -2.21 2.69 -2.07
C TRP A 7 -2.49 1.20 -2.06
N PHE A 8 -1.44 0.41 -1.82
CA PHE A 8 -1.55 -1.02 -1.64
C PHE A 8 -1.86 -1.36 -0.17
N THR A 9 -2.99 -2.00 0.07
CA THR A 9 -3.41 -2.52 1.38
C THR A 9 -3.58 -4.03 1.33
N GLY A 10 -3.37 -4.71 2.45
CA GLY A 10 -3.45 -6.16 2.56
C GLY A 10 -2.58 -6.69 3.70
N LEU A 11 -2.69 -7.97 4.02
CA LEU A 11 -1.96 -8.61 5.09
C LEU A 11 -0.44 -8.56 4.91
N SER A 12 0.32 -8.77 5.98
CA SER A 12 1.76 -9.01 5.88
C SER A 12 2.01 -10.25 5.02
N GLY A 13 2.95 -10.20 4.10
CA GLY A 13 3.22 -11.31 3.17
C GLY A 13 2.25 -11.45 1.99
N ALA A 14 1.27 -10.55 1.83
CA ALA A 14 0.36 -10.58 0.69
C ALA A 14 1.00 -10.19 -0.65
N GLY A 15 2.19 -9.58 -0.66
CA GLY A 15 2.91 -9.24 -1.91
C GLY A 15 2.90 -7.75 -2.28
N LYS A 16 2.41 -6.87 -1.40
CA LYS A 16 2.27 -5.41 -1.66
C LYS A 16 3.54 -4.75 -2.18
N SER A 17 4.66 -4.90 -1.47
CA SER A 17 5.93 -4.24 -1.83
C SER A 17 6.48 -4.77 -3.15
N THR A 18 6.39 -6.07 -3.40
CA THR A 18 6.84 -6.68 -4.66
C THR A 18 6.07 -6.13 -5.87
N ILE A 19 4.73 -6.05 -5.76
CA ILE A 19 3.89 -5.49 -6.82
C ILE A 19 4.19 -3.99 -6.99
N ALA A 20 4.34 -3.24 -5.88
CA ALA A 20 4.66 -1.83 -5.93
C ALA A 20 5.99 -1.54 -6.63
N GLU A 21 7.03 -2.35 -6.38
CA GLU A 21 8.34 -2.21 -7.05
C GLU A 21 8.25 -2.42 -8.56
N ILE A 22 7.52 -3.45 -9.02
CA ILE A 22 7.32 -3.71 -10.45
C ILE A 22 6.55 -2.56 -11.10
N VAL A 23 5.46 -2.12 -10.48
CA VAL A 23 4.64 -1.00 -10.99
C VAL A 23 5.44 0.30 -11.00
N GLY A 24 6.21 0.56 -9.95
CA GLY A 24 7.04 1.75 -9.86
C GLY A 24 8.09 1.83 -10.95
N GLY A 25 8.78 0.72 -11.26
CA GLY A 25 9.71 0.66 -12.38
C GLY A 25 9.05 1.02 -13.72
N ARG A 26 7.83 0.52 -13.98
CA ARG A 26 7.09 0.87 -15.20
C ARG A 26 6.64 2.34 -15.24
N LEU A 27 6.30 2.90 -14.08
CA LEU A 27 5.98 4.33 -13.97
C LEU A 27 7.21 5.22 -14.25
N GLU A 28 8.38 4.83 -13.75
CA GLU A 28 9.65 5.51 -14.03
C GLU A 28 10.01 5.45 -15.52
N GLU A 29 9.85 4.28 -16.15
CA GLU A 29 10.01 4.11 -17.60
C GLU A 29 9.03 4.97 -18.41
N ALA A 30 7.83 5.19 -17.88
CA ALA A 30 6.81 6.07 -18.45
C ALA A 30 7.05 7.57 -18.15
N GLY A 31 8.18 7.93 -17.52
CA GLY A 31 8.59 9.30 -17.24
C GLY A 31 7.96 9.90 -15.99
N ARG A 32 7.45 9.08 -15.05
CA ARG A 32 6.95 9.55 -13.75
C ARG A 32 8.07 9.69 -12.74
N THR A 33 7.93 10.68 -11.84
CA THR A 33 8.68 10.70 -10.59
C THR A 33 7.96 9.84 -9.58
N VAL A 34 8.63 8.81 -9.08
CA VAL A 34 8.08 7.81 -8.16
C VAL A 34 8.71 7.96 -6.78
N GLU A 35 7.91 7.83 -5.73
CA GLU A 35 8.38 7.73 -4.35
C GLU A 35 7.69 6.56 -3.66
N TYR A 36 8.49 5.75 -2.96
CA TYR A 36 8.01 4.57 -2.24
C TYR A 36 7.84 4.87 -0.76
N LEU A 37 6.65 4.61 -0.24
CA LEU A 37 6.32 4.72 1.18
C LEU A 37 5.99 3.31 1.72
N ASP A 38 7.03 2.50 1.89
CA ASP A 38 6.89 1.18 2.51
C ASP A 38 6.70 1.31 4.02
N GLY A 39 5.74 0.58 4.57
CA GLY A 39 5.34 0.69 5.97
C GLY A 39 6.47 0.38 6.96
N ASP A 40 7.39 -0.52 6.63
CA ASP A 40 8.53 -0.86 7.51
C ASP A 40 9.59 0.26 7.46
N VAL A 41 9.86 0.80 6.28
CA VAL A 41 10.79 1.93 6.09
C VAL A 41 10.25 3.18 6.78
N VAL A 42 8.96 3.46 6.62
CA VAL A 42 8.30 4.58 7.30
C VAL A 42 8.37 4.45 8.82
N ARG A 43 8.21 3.25 9.36
CA ARG A 43 8.33 3.03 10.81
C ARG A 43 9.74 3.30 11.32
N THR A 44 10.76 3.06 10.51
CA THR A 44 12.15 3.34 10.88
C THR A 44 12.44 4.84 10.97
N HIS A 45 11.90 5.64 10.06
CA HIS A 45 12.24 7.05 9.91
C HIS A 45 11.16 8.00 10.43
N LEU A 46 9.93 7.86 9.96
CA LEU A 46 8.85 8.81 10.24
C LEU A 46 8.04 8.45 11.50
N SER A 47 7.88 7.16 11.75
CA SER A 47 7.04 6.65 12.84
C SER A 47 7.84 5.87 13.90
N LYS A 48 9.12 6.23 14.05
CA LYS A 48 9.98 5.65 15.09
C LYS A 48 9.38 5.90 16.49
N GLY A 49 9.22 4.82 17.24
CA GLY A 49 8.65 4.86 18.59
C GLY A 49 7.17 4.52 18.67
N LEU A 50 6.45 4.44 17.55
CA LEU A 50 5.10 3.88 17.52
C LEU A 50 5.14 2.36 17.69
N GLY A 51 4.20 1.84 18.50
CA GLY A 51 3.95 0.41 18.66
C GLY A 51 2.98 -0.16 17.62
N PHE A 52 2.22 -1.18 18.03
CA PHE A 52 1.26 -1.88 17.18
C PHE A 52 -0.18 -1.82 17.72
N SER A 53 -0.43 -1.02 18.75
CA SER A 53 -1.80 -0.72 19.18
C SER A 53 -2.61 -0.13 18.03
N LYS A 54 -3.95 -0.20 18.13
CA LYS A 54 -4.82 0.41 17.12
C LYS A 54 -4.48 1.89 16.90
N GLU A 55 -4.29 2.65 17.98
CA GLU A 55 -3.96 4.08 17.94
C GLU A 55 -2.63 4.35 17.24
N ASP A 56 -1.60 3.56 17.53
CA ASP A 56 -0.30 3.69 16.89
C ASP A 56 -0.35 3.35 15.41
N ARG A 57 -1.15 2.34 15.02
CA ARG A 57 -1.38 2.00 13.62
C ARG A 57 -2.10 3.11 12.89
N ASP A 58 -3.15 3.65 13.47
CA ASP A 58 -3.92 4.77 12.91
C ASP A 58 -3.02 5.99 12.72
N THR A 59 -2.24 6.34 13.75
CA THR A 59 -1.24 7.42 13.68
C THR A 59 -0.23 7.21 12.57
N ASN A 60 0.30 5.98 12.42
CA ASN A 60 1.25 5.66 11.36
C ASN A 60 0.64 5.85 9.97
N ILE A 61 -0.59 5.37 9.75
CA ILE A 61 -1.28 5.48 8.47
C ILE A 61 -1.65 6.93 8.14
N GLU A 62 -2.09 7.71 9.13
CA GLU A 62 -2.35 9.15 8.96
C GLU A 62 -1.07 9.92 8.56
N ARG A 63 0.08 9.61 9.17
CA ARG A 63 1.38 10.19 8.78
C ARG A 63 1.76 9.83 7.34
N ILE A 64 1.61 8.57 6.96
CA ILE A 64 1.86 8.11 5.58
C ILE A 64 0.93 8.85 4.61
N GLY A 65 -0.35 8.95 4.92
CA GLY A 65 -1.34 9.67 4.11
C GLY A 65 -0.99 11.15 3.94
N TRP A 66 -0.51 11.80 5.00
CA TRP A 66 -0.07 13.19 4.91
C TRP A 66 1.15 13.34 4.01
N VAL A 67 2.18 12.50 4.13
CA VAL A 67 3.36 12.53 3.26
C VAL A 67 2.95 12.25 1.80
N ALA A 68 2.16 11.20 1.56
CA ALA A 68 1.66 10.87 0.24
C ALA A 68 0.91 12.04 -0.41
N SER A 69 0.08 12.76 0.37
CA SER A 69 -0.64 13.94 -0.12
C SER A 69 0.29 15.07 -0.57
N ARG A 70 1.44 15.25 0.13
CA ARG A 70 2.44 16.28 -0.27
C ARG A 70 3.17 15.87 -1.55
N LEU A 71 3.52 14.61 -1.70
CA LEU A 71 4.11 14.07 -2.93
C LEU A 71 3.15 14.21 -4.11
N THR A 72 1.89 13.82 -3.92
CA THR A 72 0.81 13.99 -4.91
C THR A 72 0.65 15.44 -5.34
N ARG A 73 0.62 16.38 -4.39
CA ARG A 73 0.54 17.82 -4.68
C ARG A 73 1.68 18.30 -5.57
N HIS A 74 2.85 17.75 -5.43
CA HIS A 74 4.04 18.12 -6.22
C HIS A 74 4.22 17.29 -7.50
N GLY A 75 3.21 16.52 -7.91
CA GLY A 75 3.20 15.83 -9.19
C GLY A 75 3.86 14.46 -9.20
N ALA A 76 4.29 13.95 -8.04
CA ALA A 76 4.86 12.61 -7.94
C ALA A 76 3.77 11.52 -7.91
N ALA A 77 4.17 10.30 -8.28
CA ALA A 77 3.44 9.07 -8.00
C ALA A 77 3.94 8.53 -6.64
N ALA A 78 3.12 8.64 -5.61
CA ALA A 78 3.43 8.08 -4.30
C ALA A 78 2.90 6.64 -4.21
N LEU A 79 3.79 5.66 -4.11
CA LEU A 79 3.45 4.24 -3.98
C LEU A 79 3.53 3.84 -2.51
N VAL A 80 2.37 3.62 -1.90
CA VAL A 80 2.26 3.23 -0.49
C VAL A 80 2.06 1.73 -0.38
N SER A 81 2.92 1.04 0.37
CA SER A 81 2.80 -0.38 0.71
C SER A 81 2.68 -0.53 2.22
N ALA A 82 1.47 -0.56 2.73
CA ALA A 82 1.19 -0.69 4.16
C ALA A 82 0.00 -1.64 4.40
N ILE A 83 -0.01 -2.37 5.51
CA ILE A 83 -1.15 -3.20 5.88
C ILE A 83 -2.41 -2.35 5.94
N SER A 84 -2.36 -1.20 6.64
CA SER A 84 -3.47 -0.24 6.79
C SER A 84 -4.81 -0.94 7.09
N PRO A 85 -4.92 -1.59 8.26
CA PRO A 85 -5.96 -2.60 8.51
C PRO A 85 -7.37 -2.03 8.67
N TYR A 86 -7.50 -0.73 8.94
CA TYR A 86 -8.79 -0.12 9.27
C TYR A 86 -9.31 0.77 8.14
N GLU A 87 -10.54 0.54 7.73
CA GLU A 87 -11.22 1.28 6.65
C GLU A 87 -11.29 2.79 6.95
N GLU A 88 -11.58 3.16 8.19
CA GLU A 88 -11.68 4.56 8.59
C GLU A 88 -10.37 5.31 8.34
N THR A 89 -9.23 4.70 8.70
CA THR A 89 -7.92 5.35 8.57
C THR A 89 -7.48 5.42 7.11
N ARG A 90 -7.78 4.40 6.29
CA ARG A 90 -7.56 4.46 4.84
C ARG A 90 -8.39 5.57 4.21
N ARG A 91 -9.63 5.75 4.65
CA ARG A 91 -10.51 6.83 4.17
C ARG A 91 -9.98 8.22 4.54
N LYS A 92 -9.42 8.39 5.74
CA LYS A 92 -8.74 9.64 6.13
C LYS A 92 -7.55 9.93 5.24
N ALA A 93 -6.70 8.93 4.98
CA ALA A 93 -5.55 9.08 4.08
C ALA A 93 -6.00 9.44 2.65
N ARG A 94 -7.04 8.79 2.15
CA ARG A 94 -7.68 9.12 0.86
C ARG A 94 -8.10 10.59 0.82
N GLY A 95 -8.82 11.07 1.82
CA GLY A 95 -9.28 12.47 1.87
C GLY A 95 -8.14 13.47 1.80
N MET A 96 -7.00 13.21 2.47
CA MET A 96 -5.82 14.07 2.43
C MET A 96 -5.21 14.14 1.01
N VAL A 97 -5.19 13.02 0.29
CA VAL A 97 -4.62 12.92 -1.05
C VAL A 97 -5.55 13.56 -2.08
N GLU A 98 -6.85 13.30 -1.99
CA GLU A 98 -7.85 13.77 -2.96
C GLU A 98 -8.01 15.29 -2.99
N GLU A 99 -7.49 16.01 -1.97
CA GLU A 99 -7.33 17.48 -2.05
C GLU A 99 -6.37 17.93 -3.16
N PHE A 100 -5.47 17.07 -3.62
CA PHE A 100 -4.37 17.46 -4.52
C PHE A 100 -4.24 16.60 -5.78
N GLY A 101 -4.85 15.42 -5.80
CA GLY A 101 -4.76 14.53 -6.94
C GLY A 101 -5.60 13.26 -6.76
N THR A 102 -5.24 12.21 -7.44
CA THR A 102 -6.00 10.95 -7.44
C THR A 102 -5.49 9.98 -6.39
N PHE A 103 -6.40 9.32 -5.66
CA PHE A 103 -6.10 8.19 -4.79
C PHE A 103 -6.60 6.89 -5.44
N VAL A 104 -5.70 5.96 -5.67
CA VAL A 104 -6.01 4.64 -6.23
C VAL A 104 -5.73 3.58 -5.17
N GLU A 105 -6.77 2.97 -4.63
CA GLU A 105 -6.66 1.90 -3.64
C GLU A 105 -6.61 0.55 -4.34
N VAL A 106 -5.57 -0.21 -4.07
CA VAL A 106 -5.38 -1.58 -4.54
C VAL A 106 -5.42 -2.52 -3.34
N TYR A 107 -6.42 -3.38 -3.31
CA TYR A 107 -6.48 -4.45 -2.34
C TYR A 107 -5.67 -5.65 -2.84
N VAL A 108 -4.59 -5.94 -2.14
CA VAL A 108 -3.76 -7.12 -2.40
C VAL A 108 -4.28 -8.25 -1.53
N GLU A 109 -5.14 -9.05 -2.12
CA GLU A 109 -5.86 -10.13 -1.46
C GLU A 109 -4.99 -11.38 -1.37
N ALA A 110 -4.89 -11.94 -0.19
CA ALA A 110 -4.39 -13.27 0.10
C ALA A 110 -4.93 -13.71 1.47
N SER A 111 -5.17 -15.01 1.64
CA SER A 111 -5.60 -15.57 2.93
C SER A 111 -4.51 -15.49 3.99
N VAL A 112 -4.91 -15.58 5.25
CA VAL A 112 -3.95 -15.67 6.37
C VAL A 112 -3.08 -16.91 6.23
N GLU A 113 -3.67 -18.01 5.80
CA GLU A 113 -3.00 -19.29 5.56
C GLU A 113 -1.89 -19.14 4.54
N THR A 114 -2.18 -18.55 3.38
CA THR A 114 -1.19 -18.32 2.32
C THR A 114 -0.11 -17.35 2.76
N CYS A 115 -0.47 -16.28 3.46
CA CYS A 115 0.52 -15.34 4.01
C CYS A 115 1.40 -15.99 5.07
N ALA A 116 0.85 -16.89 5.89
CA ALA A 116 1.59 -17.63 6.91
C ALA A 116 2.53 -18.69 6.28
N GLU A 117 2.11 -19.36 5.21
CA GLU A 117 2.98 -20.27 4.46
C GLU A 117 4.17 -19.55 3.83
N ARG A 118 3.94 -18.35 3.31
CA ARG A 118 5.01 -17.50 2.78
C ARG A 118 5.94 -16.98 3.86
N ASP A 119 5.39 -16.60 4.98
CA ASP A 119 6.00 -16.02 6.22
C ASP A 119 7.39 -15.41 6.04
N VAL A 120 7.52 -14.56 5.04
CA VAL A 120 8.79 -13.98 4.55
C VAL A 120 9.62 -13.34 5.67
N LYS A 121 8.95 -12.90 6.74
CA LYS A 121 9.56 -12.22 7.89
C LYS A 121 9.62 -13.07 9.14
N GLY A 122 9.12 -14.32 9.13
CA GLY A 122 9.02 -15.19 10.31
C GLY A 122 8.10 -14.63 11.42
N LEU A 123 7.10 -13.84 11.05
CA LEU A 123 6.23 -13.16 12.02
C LEU A 123 4.95 -13.95 12.34
N TYR A 124 4.45 -14.75 11.40
CA TYR A 124 3.23 -15.54 11.59
C TYR A 124 3.43 -16.65 12.62
N GLU A 125 4.55 -17.36 12.56
CA GLU A 125 4.90 -18.37 13.54
C GLU A 125 4.90 -17.80 14.97
N LYS A 126 5.50 -16.62 15.13
CA LYS A 126 5.54 -15.90 16.41
C LYS A 126 4.17 -15.36 16.84
N ALA A 127 3.33 -14.96 15.88
CA ALA A 127 1.97 -14.52 16.15
C ALA A 127 1.08 -15.68 16.61
N PHE A 128 1.15 -16.82 15.94
CA PHE A 128 0.39 -18.03 16.30
C PHE A 128 0.85 -18.61 17.64
N SER A 129 2.13 -18.54 17.97
CA SER A 129 2.65 -18.96 19.29
C SER A 129 2.29 -17.98 20.42
N GLY A 130 1.75 -16.80 20.10
CA GLY A 130 1.43 -15.75 21.07
C GLY A 130 2.63 -14.93 21.54
N GLU A 131 3.81 -15.12 20.94
CA GLU A 131 5.00 -14.31 21.20
C GLU A 131 4.79 -12.86 20.72
N ILE A 132 4.17 -12.68 19.54
CA ILE A 132 3.74 -11.38 19.04
C ILE A 132 2.24 -11.22 19.32
N LYS A 133 1.90 -10.18 20.06
CA LYS A 133 0.53 -9.75 20.31
C LYS A 133 0.12 -8.69 19.27
N GLU A 134 -1.19 -8.46 19.11
CA GLU A 134 -1.71 -7.42 18.23
C GLU A 134 -1.22 -7.59 16.78
N PHE A 135 -1.26 -8.81 16.24
CA PHE A 135 -0.84 -9.11 14.87
C PHE A 135 -2.05 -9.16 13.94
N THR A 136 -2.05 -8.30 12.93
CA THR A 136 -3.16 -8.18 11.96
C THR A 136 -3.38 -9.49 11.20
N GLY A 137 -4.60 -9.98 11.22
CA GLY A 137 -5.01 -11.24 10.59
C GLY A 137 -4.94 -12.44 11.52
N VAL A 138 -4.27 -12.35 12.68
CA VAL A 138 -4.18 -13.44 13.67
C VAL A 138 -4.90 -13.06 14.96
N SER A 139 -4.40 -12.08 15.70
CA SER A 139 -5.00 -11.60 16.95
C SER A 139 -5.76 -10.28 16.78
N ASP A 140 -5.47 -9.53 15.73
CA ASP A 140 -6.14 -8.27 15.40
C ASP A 140 -6.83 -8.35 14.03
N PRO A 141 -7.94 -7.63 13.83
CA PRO A 141 -8.71 -7.68 12.60
C PRO A 141 -7.98 -6.96 11.44
N TYR A 142 -8.28 -7.41 10.23
CA TYR A 142 -8.06 -6.70 8.99
C TYR A 142 -9.42 -6.43 8.33
N GLU A 143 -9.73 -5.17 8.12
CA GLU A 143 -10.95 -4.74 7.43
C GLU A 143 -10.65 -4.61 5.94
N ALA A 144 -11.07 -5.59 5.14
CA ALA A 144 -10.93 -5.53 3.69
C ALA A 144 -11.61 -4.28 3.13
N PRO A 145 -11.02 -3.61 2.12
CA PRO A 145 -11.65 -2.45 1.49
C PRO A 145 -13.03 -2.79 0.93
N THR A 146 -14.00 -1.92 1.20
CA THR A 146 -15.37 -2.10 0.72
C THR A 146 -15.56 -1.67 -0.73
N SER A 147 -14.71 -0.78 -1.24
CA SER A 147 -14.80 -0.23 -2.60
C SER A 147 -13.41 0.18 -3.12
N PRO A 148 -12.46 -0.76 -3.26
CA PRO A 148 -11.16 -0.46 -3.82
C PRO A 148 -11.28 -0.19 -5.33
N GLN A 149 -10.33 0.55 -5.92
CA GLN A 149 -10.27 0.75 -7.35
C GLN A 149 -9.83 -0.51 -8.10
N LEU A 150 -9.09 -1.40 -7.41
CA LEU A 150 -8.65 -2.68 -7.95
C LEU A 150 -8.47 -3.70 -6.82
N VAL A 151 -8.80 -4.95 -7.11
CA VAL A 151 -8.43 -6.11 -6.30
C VAL A 151 -7.49 -6.98 -7.13
N VAL A 152 -6.35 -7.39 -6.57
CA VAL A 152 -5.45 -8.39 -7.13
C VAL A 152 -5.34 -9.55 -6.16
N ASN A 153 -5.51 -10.79 -6.66
CA ASN A 153 -5.45 -11.99 -5.84
C ASN A 153 -4.11 -12.71 -6.06
N THR A 154 -3.21 -12.54 -5.10
CA THR A 154 -1.85 -13.11 -5.22
C THR A 154 -1.76 -14.61 -4.89
N GLU A 155 -2.87 -15.28 -4.62
CA GLU A 155 -2.93 -16.74 -4.55
C GLU A 155 -3.00 -17.37 -5.93
N ASP A 156 -3.68 -16.68 -6.86
CA ASP A 156 -3.96 -17.15 -8.22
C ASP A 156 -3.11 -16.45 -9.28
N GLU A 157 -2.49 -15.30 -8.95
CA GLU A 157 -1.72 -14.46 -9.87
C GLU A 157 -0.24 -14.40 -9.48
N THR A 158 0.62 -14.35 -10.48
CA THR A 158 2.03 -13.99 -10.28
C THR A 158 2.17 -12.50 -9.94
N PRO A 159 3.27 -12.07 -9.31
CA PRO A 159 3.52 -10.65 -9.06
C PRO A 159 3.48 -9.79 -10.33
N GLU A 160 3.94 -10.33 -11.46
CA GLU A 160 3.95 -9.68 -12.76
C GLU A 160 2.52 -9.50 -13.33
N GLU A 161 1.66 -10.51 -13.19
CA GLU A 161 0.27 -10.44 -13.60
C GLU A 161 -0.52 -9.43 -12.76
N SER A 162 -0.34 -9.47 -11.44
CA SER A 162 -0.95 -8.48 -10.53
C SER A 162 -0.45 -7.06 -10.84
N ALA A 163 0.85 -6.88 -11.08
CA ALA A 163 1.42 -5.59 -11.46
C ALA A 163 0.87 -5.10 -12.81
N GLN A 164 0.67 -6.02 -13.79
CA GLN A 164 0.08 -5.66 -15.07
C GLN A 164 -1.35 -5.15 -14.90
N SER A 165 -2.17 -5.81 -14.09
CA SER A 165 -3.54 -5.36 -13.77
C SER A 165 -3.56 -3.96 -13.15
N VAL A 166 -2.58 -3.64 -12.30
CA VAL A 166 -2.43 -2.28 -11.73
C VAL A 166 -2.05 -1.26 -12.81
N VAL A 167 -1.10 -1.59 -13.69
CA VAL A 167 -0.68 -0.71 -14.79
C VAL A 167 -1.84 -0.43 -15.75
N ASP A 168 -2.60 -1.46 -16.11
CA ASP A 168 -3.77 -1.31 -16.97
C ASP A 168 -4.83 -0.37 -16.33
N LYS A 169 -5.03 -0.51 -15.02
CA LYS A 169 -5.92 0.41 -14.27
C LYS A 169 -5.39 1.84 -14.27
N LEU A 170 -4.10 2.06 -14.10
CA LEU A 170 -3.49 3.38 -14.16
C LEU A 170 -3.60 4.00 -15.56
N GLU A 171 -3.48 3.19 -16.61
CA GLU A 171 -3.69 3.64 -18.00
C GLU A 171 -5.16 4.02 -18.24
N GLU A 172 -6.11 3.20 -17.79
CA GLU A 172 -7.56 3.51 -17.84
C GLU A 172 -7.88 4.86 -17.18
N LEU A 173 -7.22 5.15 -16.05
CA LEU A 173 -7.39 6.40 -15.31
C LEU A 173 -6.58 7.57 -15.85
N GLY A 174 -5.78 7.36 -16.91
CA GLY A 174 -4.92 8.41 -17.51
C GLY A 174 -3.74 8.82 -16.60
N LEU A 175 -3.32 7.93 -15.69
CA LEU A 175 -2.27 8.20 -14.70
C LEU A 175 -0.90 7.59 -15.05
N LEU A 176 -0.83 6.71 -16.05
CA LEU A 176 0.39 5.97 -16.37
C LEU A 176 1.50 6.89 -16.88
N TYR A 177 1.19 7.73 -17.88
CA TYR A 177 2.22 8.54 -18.53
C TYR A 177 2.41 9.90 -17.87
N GLY A 178 3.66 10.29 -17.68
CA GLY A 178 4.04 11.66 -17.36
C GLY A 178 3.78 12.60 -18.55
N GLU A 179 3.56 13.89 -18.28
CA GLU A 179 3.57 14.87 -19.38
C GLU A 179 4.99 14.91 -19.98
N VAL A 180 5.09 14.65 -21.28
CA VAL A 180 6.35 14.89 -22.00
C VAL A 180 6.58 16.41 -21.96
N ARG A 181 7.59 16.86 -21.21
CA ARG A 181 8.06 18.24 -21.33
C ARG A 181 8.69 18.38 -22.72
N VAL A 182 7.97 19.01 -23.62
CA VAL A 182 8.48 19.46 -24.92
C VAL A 182 9.39 20.68 -24.70
#